data_f9dca51d91ee6091cbfe4250f3da1cb0
#
_entry.id   f9dca51d91ee6091cbfe4250f3da1cb0
#
_cell.length_a   1.000
_cell.length_b   1.000
_cell.length_c   1.000
_cell.angle_alpha   90.00
_cell.angle_beta   90.00
_cell.angle_gamma   90.00
#
_symmetry.space_group_name_H-M   'P 1'
#
loop_
_entity.id
_entity.type
_entity.pdbx_description
1 polymer ?
#
loop_
_entity_poly.entity_id
_entity_poly.type
_entity_poly.pdbx_seq_one_letter_code
_entity_poly.pdbx_strand_id
1 'polypeptide(L)'
;MTYSEFSVKDQIKTDTSSALSWMMSHSKRHIWSVIGLIIPSFANAALAAWVPVLIGTAFDVFVRTQPKPDYDHLLWSSAMVVLTQIARAVGILMRNISAEIIGQRMERDTRAELYSSLIGKSMTFHDMYAVGDVMARATNDVREINLMFNPGLNLVIGSGSFLFMPAIFAFYIHPDLMIVPLAFLVLYVIALWQYLAELRPISERVRRTFGGLNAHLAQVIDGVETVKGAAQEESETKRFLQKAKEYRDAFVDQGCVEARFMPLLLMGLANAFGFWHAVTLFSSGAISVGNVVAYMGLLSLLGFPVFVSLFSYSQVALGLAGARRMLELITGETKLDENVDGHEGVVNGAVKFNNVSFGYTSDNNVLKNVSFSAAPGQTIALVGQTGSGKSTLVKLINRIYDVQNGSVSVDGIDVRDWNLSSLRKQISIIEQDLFLFSRSIAENIAFGLPGATQAQVETAARAAQAHDFILDFQNGYKTIIGERGTKLSGGQRQRLALARAFLTDPSILILDDSTSAIDSATEDQIQSAIREASKGRTTFLITHRLSQIRWADLIVVLRQGQVTDVGNHDDLMENSLAYKRIFSHYIGEQDLSGKGN
;
A
#
# COMPACT_ATOMS: atom_id res chain seq x y z
N MET A 1 5.25 -18.00 -13.12
CA MET A 1 5.79 -17.89 -11.75
C MET A 1 6.17 -16.43 -11.57
N THR A 2 5.60 -15.76 -10.60
CA THR A 2 6.05 -14.41 -10.22
C THR A 2 7.40 -14.57 -9.53
N TYR A 3 8.45 -14.05 -10.14
CA TYR A 3 9.76 -13.98 -9.51
C TYR A 3 9.67 -13.13 -8.25
N SER A 4 10.33 -13.56 -7.16
CA SER A 4 10.43 -12.81 -5.91
C SER A 4 11.88 -12.86 -5.47
N GLU A 5 12.43 -11.73 -5.02
CA GLU A 5 13.78 -11.69 -4.43
C GLU A 5 13.89 -12.50 -3.15
N PHE A 6 12.76 -12.67 -2.44
CA PHE A 6 12.67 -13.48 -1.23
C PHE A 6 11.33 -14.19 -1.17
N SER A 7 11.34 -15.50 -0.96
CA SER A 7 10.13 -16.26 -0.64
C SER A 7 9.85 -16.18 0.86
N VAL A 8 8.78 -15.48 1.22
CA VAL A 8 8.27 -15.52 2.60
C VAL A 8 7.61 -16.89 2.82
N LYS A 9 8.09 -17.67 3.79
CA LYS A 9 7.67 -19.05 4.14
C LYS A 9 6.21 -19.04 4.52
N ASP A 10 5.23 -18.71 4.27
CA ASP A 10 3.79 -18.72 4.61
C ASP A 10 2.99 -17.77 3.71
N GLN A 11 3.36 -17.64 2.45
CA GLN A 11 2.55 -16.85 1.53
C GLN A 11 1.16 -17.46 1.39
N ILE A 12 0.16 -16.61 1.62
CA ILE A 12 -1.24 -16.93 1.40
C ILE A 12 -1.42 -17.17 -0.11
N LYS A 13 -1.67 -18.43 -0.51
CA LYS A 13 -2.00 -18.74 -1.90
C LYS A 13 -3.40 -18.22 -2.21
N THR A 14 -3.49 -17.19 -3.01
CA THR A 14 -4.73 -16.56 -3.48
C THR A 14 -4.83 -16.66 -5.00
N ASP A 15 -6.06 -16.59 -5.53
CA ASP A 15 -6.29 -16.52 -6.96
C ASP A 15 -6.17 -15.05 -7.42
N THR A 16 -5.08 -14.73 -8.07
CA THR A 16 -4.75 -13.37 -8.52
C THR A 16 -5.23 -13.07 -9.95
N SER A 17 -6.05 -13.93 -10.57
CA SER A 17 -6.52 -13.75 -11.95
C SER A 17 -7.39 -12.50 -12.15
N SER A 18 -8.17 -12.14 -11.16
CA SER A 18 -8.96 -10.90 -11.12
C SER A 18 -9.17 -10.42 -9.68
N ALA A 19 -9.47 -9.13 -9.51
CA ALA A 19 -9.76 -8.59 -8.17
C ALA A 19 -10.93 -9.32 -7.49
N LEU A 20 -11.94 -9.72 -8.25
CA LEU A 20 -13.08 -10.46 -7.71
C LEU A 20 -12.69 -11.88 -7.28
N SER A 21 -11.94 -12.62 -8.11
CA SER A 21 -11.43 -13.96 -7.77
C SER A 21 -10.51 -13.90 -6.55
N TRP A 22 -9.65 -12.89 -6.50
CA TRP A 22 -8.76 -12.65 -5.37
C TRP A 22 -9.53 -12.42 -4.07
N MET A 23 -10.54 -11.54 -4.08
CA MET A 23 -11.39 -11.29 -2.92
C MET A 23 -12.21 -12.51 -2.51
N MET A 24 -12.72 -13.27 -3.50
CA MET A 24 -13.45 -14.52 -3.24
C MET A 24 -12.55 -15.59 -2.62
N SER A 25 -11.28 -15.69 -3.02
CA SER A 25 -10.32 -16.62 -2.45
C SER A 25 -10.03 -16.32 -0.98
N HIS A 26 -9.91 -15.04 -0.60
CA HIS A 26 -9.84 -14.62 0.80
C HIS A 26 -11.15 -14.91 1.56
N SER A 27 -12.31 -14.57 0.97
CA SER A 27 -13.61 -14.77 1.60
C SER A 27 -13.90 -16.25 1.91
N LYS A 28 -13.48 -17.18 1.04
CA LYS A 28 -13.63 -18.64 1.25
C LYS A 28 -12.93 -19.12 2.52
N ARG A 29 -11.87 -18.47 2.97
CA ARG A 29 -11.17 -18.80 4.23
C ARG A 29 -12.02 -18.46 5.46
N HIS A 30 -13.00 -17.58 5.30
CA HIS A 30 -13.90 -17.11 6.35
C HIS A 30 -15.36 -17.50 6.08
N ILE A 31 -15.55 -18.70 5.52
CA ILE A 31 -16.87 -19.18 5.03
C ILE A 31 -17.98 -19.10 6.09
N TRP A 32 -17.67 -19.34 7.37
CA TRP A 32 -18.64 -19.23 8.45
C TRP A 32 -19.17 -17.81 8.66
N SER A 33 -18.33 -16.80 8.47
CA SER A 33 -18.76 -15.39 8.52
C SER A 33 -19.57 -15.02 7.28
N VAL A 34 -19.26 -15.59 6.11
CA VAL A 34 -20.06 -15.40 4.89
C VAL A 34 -21.44 -16.02 5.05
N ILE A 35 -21.53 -17.25 5.59
CA ILE A 35 -22.80 -17.91 5.89
C ILE A 35 -23.60 -17.12 6.93
N GLY A 36 -22.93 -16.64 8.01
CA GLY A 36 -23.52 -15.79 9.03
C GLY A 36 -23.97 -14.42 8.54
N LEU A 37 -23.49 -13.94 7.39
CA LEU A 37 -23.98 -12.74 6.71
C LEU A 37 -25.20 -13.07 5.84
N ILE A 38 -25.15 -14.13 5.02
CA ILE A 38 -26.17 -14.43 4.01
C ILE A 38 -27.44 -15.00 4.63
N ILE A 39 -27.34 -16.08 5.42
CA ILE A 39 -28.51 -16.78 5.96
C ILE A 39 -29.38 -15.86 6.83
N PRO A 40 -28.82 -15.13 7.81
CA PRO A 40 -29.65 -14.22 8.61
C PRO A 40 -30.25 -13.05 7.82
N SER A 41 -29.61 -12.62 6.70
CA SER A 41 -30.18 -11.59 5.83
C SER A 41 -31.50 -12.04 5.21
N PHE A 42 -31.54 -13.24 4.63
CA PHE A 42 -32.77 -13.79 4.03
C PHE A 42 -33.79 -14.17 5.10
N ALA A 43 -33.38 -14.75 6.21
CA ALA A 43 -34.25 -15.04 7.33
C ALA A 43 -34.92 -13.77 7.91
N ASN A 44 -34.15 -12.68 8.07
CA ASN A 44 -34.70 -11.41 8.51
C ASN A 44 -35.74 -10.84 7.55
N ALA A 45 -35.51 -10.91 6.23
CA ALA A 45 -36.48 -10.43 5.24
C ALA A 45 -37.74 -11.31 5.20
N ALA A 46 -37.61 -12.63 5.33
CA ALA A 46 -38.76 -13.54 5.40
C ALA A 46 -39.60 -13.30 6.66
N LEU A 47 -38.97 -13.19 7.83
CA LEU A 47 -39.65 -12.86 9.08
C LEU A 47 -40.30 -11.47 9.02
N ALA A 48 -39.64 -10.49 8.37
CA ALA A 48 -40.22 -9.16 8.18
C ALA A 48 -41.50 -9.22 7.30
N ALA A 49 -41.48 -10.02 6.24
CA ALA A 49 -42.62 -10.22 5.35
C ALA A 49 -43.77 -11.01 6.03
N TRP A 50 -43.47 -11.84 7.02
CA TRP A 50 -44.48 -12.56 7.77
C TRP A 50 -45.33 -11.66 8.68
N VAL A 51 -44.73 -10.59 9.23
CA VAL A 51 -45.45 -9.67 10.14
C VAL A 51 -46.70 -9.05 9.52
N PRO A 52 -46.67 -8.45 8.31
CA PRO A 52 -47.90 -7.96 7.64
C PRO A 52 -48.96 -9.04 7.44
N VAL A 53 -48.53 -10.28 7.15
CA VAL A 53 -49.47 -11.40 6.97
C VAL A 53 -50.16 -11.76 8.30
N LEU A 54 -49.42 -11.83 9.40
CA LEU A 54 -50.00 -12.04 10.75
C LEU A 54 -50.96 -10.93 11.13
N ILE A 55 -50.65 -9.67 10.83
CA ILE A 55 -51.53 -8.54 11.07
C ILE A 55 -52.82 -8.64 10.22
N GLY A 56 -52.67 -9.02 8.94
CA GLY A 56 -53.82 -9.21 8.06
C GLY A 56 -54.75 -10.35 8.50
N THR A 57 -54.18 -11.47 8.95
CA THR A 57 -54.99 -12.59 9.50
C THR A 57 -55.69 -12.21 10.81
N ALA A 58 -55.02 -11.47 11.71
CA ALA A 58 -55.63 -10.96 12.92
C ALA A 58 -56.79 -9.98 12.61
N PHE A 59 -56.61 -9.12 11.60
CA PHE A 59 -57.63 -8.21 11.13
C PHE A 59 -58.87 -8.96 10.57
N ASP A 60 -58.68 -9.97 9.75
CA ASP A 60 -59.78 -10.81 9.22
C ASP A 60 -60.54 -11.49 10.34
N VAL A 61 -59.84 -12.06 11.34
CA VAL A 61 -60.51 -12.67 12.50
C VAL A 61 -61.35 -11.63 13.25
N PHE A 62 -60.75 -10.45 13.51
CA PHE A 62 -61.47 -9.36 14.20
C PHE A 62 -62.76 -8.95 13.46
N VAL A 63 -62.70 -8.80 12.15
CA VAL A 63 -63.87 -8.39 11.33
C VAL A 63 -64.92 -9.51 11.25
N ARG A 64 -64.52 -10.77 11.10
CA ARG A 64 -65.46 -11.92 10.95
C ARG A 64 -66.15 -12.28 12.25
N THR A 65 -65.52 -12.06 13.39
CA THR A 65 -66.05 -12.51 14.69
C THR A 65 -66.82 -11.43 15.45
N GLN A 66 -67.13 -10.29 14.81
CA GLN A 66 -67.99 -9.26 15.41
C GLN A 66 -69.41 -9.81 15.68
N PRO A 67 -70.10 -9.51 16.83
CA PRO A 67 -69.70 -8.55 17.88
C PRO A 67 -68.83 -9.13 19.02
N LYS A 68 -68.42 -10.38 19.00
CA LYS A 68 -67.56 -11.01 20.02
C LYS A 68 -66.23 -11.46 19.37
N PRO A 69 -65.20 -10.58 19.42
CA PRO A 69 -63.91 -10.94 18.85
C PRO A 69 -63.29 -12.20 19.50
N ASP A 70 -62.62 -13.02 18.70
CA ASP A 70 -61.83 -14.16 19.16
C ASP A 70 -60.50 -13.66 19.76
N TYR A 71 -60.51 -13.38 21.07
CA TYR A 71 -59.38 -12.85 21.79
C TYR A 71 -58.20 -13.83 21.84
N ASP A 72 -58.43 -15.13 21.84
CA ASP A 72 -57.38 -16.12 21.93
C ASP A 72 -56.56 -16.11 20.64
N HIS A 73 -57.22 -16.02 19.49
CA HIS A 73 -56.55 -15.92 18.19
C HIS A 73 -55.81 -14.59 18.01
N LEU A 74 -56.37 -13.48 18.51
CA LEU A 74 -55.72 -12.17 18.51
C LEU A 74 -54.50 -12.12 19.40
N LEU A 75 -54.58 -12.73 20.61
CA LEU A 75 -53.43 -12.86 21.51
C LEU A 75 -52.32 -13.74 20.93
N TRP A 76 -52.71 -14.84 20.30
CA TRP A 76 -51.74 -15.72 19.60
C TRP A 76 -51.03 -14.98 18.46
N SER A 77 -51.78 -14.26 17.62
CA SER A 77 -51.19 -13.46 16.53
C SER A 77 -50.24 -12.38 17.06
N SER A 78 -50.63 -11.70 18.14
CA SER A 78 -49.77 -10.70 18.80
C SER A 78 -48.50 -11.32 19.36
N ALA A 79 -48.60 -12.50 20.01
CA ALA A 79 -47.45 -13.23 20.53
C ALA A 79 -46.50 -13.65 19.38
N MET A 80 -47.02 -14.13 18.25
CA MET A 80 -46.25 -14.45 17.07
C MET A 80 -45.52 -13.26 16.46
N VAL A 81 -46.18 -12.08 16.41
CA VAL A 81 -45.52 -10.83 15.99
C VAL A 81 -44.34 -10.50 16.91
N VAL A 82 -44.51 -10.59 18.23
CA VAL A 82 -43.41 -10.35 19.20
C VAL A 82 -42.29 -11.35 19.00
N LEU A 83 -42.61 -12.65 18.87
CA LEU A 83 -41.61 -13.70 18.65
C LEU A 83 -40.82 -13.49 17.36
N THR A 84 -41.48 -13.12 16.25
CA THR A 84 -40.81 -12.81 14.99
C THR A 84 -39.90 -11.60 15.12
N GLN A 85 -40.26 -10.57 15.87
CA GLN A 85 -39.41 -9.40 16.07
C GLN A 85 -38.16 -9.74 16.92
N ILE A 86 -38.31 -10.58 17.93
CA ILE A 86 -37.15 -11.09 18.72
C ILE A 86 -36.22 -11.91 17.80
N ALA A 87 -36.76 -12.84 17.02
CA ALA A 87 -35.97 -13.65 16.09
C ALA A 87 -35.24 -12.78 15.04
N ARG A 88 -35.92 -11.73 14.53
CA ARG A 88 -35.31 -10.72 13.64
C ARG A 88 -34.16 -9.98 14.31
N ALA A 89 -34.35 -9.52 15.54
CA ALA A 89 -33.32 -8.79 16.27
C ALA A 89 -32.05 -9.65 16.45
N VAL A 90 -32.20 -10.94 16.80
CA VAL A 90 -31.10 -11.89 16.89
C VAL A 90 -30.43 -12.10 15.52
N GLY A 91 -31.23 -12.28 14.45
CA GLY A 91 -30.71 -12.43 13.08
C GLY A 91 -29.93 -11.20 12.59
N ILE A 92 -30.41 -10.00 12.87
CA ILE A 92 -29.72 -8.74 12.52
C ILE A 92 -28.39 -8.65 13.31
N LEU A 93 -28.39 -8.98 14.59
CA LEU A 93 -27.17 -8.99 15.40
C LEU A 93 -26.12 -9.96 14.83
N MET A 94 -26.52 -11.20 14.56
CA MET A 94 -25.63 -12.21 13.96
C MET A 94 -25.09 -11.74 12.61
N ARG A 95 -25.93 -11.19 11.74
CA ARG A 95 -25.55 -10.64 10.45
C ARG A 95 -24.51 -9.53 10.59
N ASN A 96 -24.75 -8.55 11.45
CA ASN A 96 -23.87 -7.40 11.63
C ASN A 96 -22.52 -7.80 12.23
N ILE A 97 -22.51 -8.71 13.23
CA ILE A 97 -21.27 -9.28 13.79
C ILE A 97 -20.50 -10.03 12.69
N SER A 98 -21.16 -10.84 11.90
CA SER A 98 -20.52 -11.61 10.82
C SER A 98 -19.94 -10.68 9.74
N ALA A 99 -20.65 -9.61 9.37
CA ALA A 99 -20.19 -8.60 8.41
C ALA A 99 -18.96 -7.85 8.94
N GLU A 100 -18.94 -7.48 10.22
CA GLU A 100 -17.79 -6.82 10.85
C GLU A 100 -16.58 -7.76 10.90
N ILE A 101 -16.77 -9.00 11.36
CA ILE A 101 -15.69 -9.99 11.42
C ILE A 101 -15.06 -10.23 10.05
N ILE A 102 -15.86 -10.40 8.99
CA ILE A 102 -15.32 -10.62 7.65
C ILE A 102 -14.59 -9.37 7.14
N GLY A 103 -15.13 -8.16 7.35
CA GLY A 103 -14.51 -6.91 6.97
C GLY A 103 -13.12 -6.75 7.60
N GLN A 104 -13.02 -6.93 8.91
CA GLN A 104 -11.75 -6.82 9.65
C GLN A 104 -10.74 -7.90 9.27
N ARG A 105 -11.18 -9.12 9.03
CA ARG A 105 -10.30 -10.22 8.58
C ARG A 105 -9.80 -9.99 7.16
N MET A 106 -10.65 -9.50 6.26
CA MET A 106 -10.25 -9.12 4.90
C MET A 106 -9.20 -8.01 4.92
N GLU A 107 -9.40 -6.99 5.75
CA GLU A 107 -8.42 -5.91 5.93
C GLU A 107 -7.08 -6.43 6.43
N ARG A 108 -7.08 -7.28 7.45
CA ARG A 108 -5.86 -7.91 7.99
C ARG A 108 -5.14 -8.75 6.95
N ASP A 109 -5.87 -9.66 6.28
CA ASP A 109 -5.28 -10.65 5.38
C ASP A 109 -4.73 -9.99 4.11
N THR A 110 -5.45 -9.00 3.55
CA THR A 110 -4.98 -8.24 2.38
C THR A 110 -3.76 -7.37 2.71
N ARG A 111 -3.72 -6.76 3.91
CA ARG A 111 -2.54 -5.99 4.35
C ARG A 111 -1.33 -6.90 4.57
N ALA A 112 -1.51 -8.09 5.14
CA ALA A 112 -0.43 -9.04 5.34
C ALA A 112 0.11 -9.57 4.00
N GLU A 113 -0.76 -9.87 3.02
CA GLU A 113 -0.36 -10.29 1.68
C GLU A 113 0.39 -9.18 0.94
N LEU A 114 -0.12 -7.93 0.99
CA LEU A 114 0.58 -6.79 0.41
C LEU A 114 1.99 -6.63 1.01
N TYR A 115 2.09 -6.65 2.34
CA TYR A 115 3.37 -6.48 3.02
C TYR A 115 4.39 -7.55 2.63
N SER A 116 3.98 -8.82 2.63
CA SER A 116 4.86 -9.92 2.23
C SER A 116 5.25 -9.84 0.75
N SER A 117 4.32 -9.41 -0.12
CA SER A 117 4.61 -9.18 -1.54
C SER A 117 5.61 -8.04 -1.74
N LEU A 118 5.43 -6.90 -1.07
CA LEU A 118 6.33 -5.73 -1.21
C LEU A 118 7.76 -6.04 -0.77
N ILE A 119 7.95 -6.76 0.34
CA ILE A 119 9.30 -7.16 0.78
C ILE A 119 9.98 -8.07 -0.25
N GLY A 120 9.22 -8.91 -0.94
CA GLY A 120 9.75 -9.79 -1.98
C GLY A 120 10.00 -9.12 -3.33
N LYS A 121 9.64 -7.83 -3.52
CA LYS A 121 9.88 -7.10 -4.78
C LYS A 121 11.31 -6.58 -4.87
N SER A 122 11.84 -6.51 -6.09
CA SER A 122 13.15 -5.92 -6.38
C SER A 122 13.15 -4.40 -6.25
N MET A 123 14.33 -3.80 -6.11
CA MET A 123 14.48 -2.33 -6.10
C MET A 123 13.96 -1.69 -7.38
N THR A 124 14.05 -2.35 -8.53
CA THR A 124 13.44 -1.86 -9.78
C THR A 124 11.95 -1.60 -9.64
N PHE A 125 11.23 -2.47 -8.90
CA PHE A 125 9.81 -2.24 -8.59
C PHE A 125 9.63 -1.06 -7.64
N HIS A 126 10.43 -0.96 -6.57
CA HIS A 126 10.33 0.13 -5.59
C HIS A 126 10.67 1.50 -6.18
N ASP A 127 11.56 1.58 -7.16
CA ASP A 127 11.90 2.82 -7.86
C ASP A 127 10.75 3.33 -8.77
N MET A 128 9.86 2.43 -9.24
CA MET A 128 8.70 2.81 -10.05
C MET A 128 7.54 3.39 -9.24
N TYR A 129 7.47 3.08 -7.94
CA TYR A 129 6.35 3.49 -7.07
C TYR A 129 6.84 4.41 -5.96
N ALA A 130 6.27 5.61 -5.87
CA ALA A 130 6.54 6.49 -4.74
C ALA A 130 6.06 5.85 -3.42
N VAL A 131 6.87 5.94 -2.36
CA VAL A 131 6.53 5.37 -1.03
C VAL A 131 5.18 5.88 -0.53
N GLY A 132 4.85 7.16 -0.79
CA GLY A 132 3.56 7.75 -0.43
C GLY A 132 2.36 7.09 -1.13
N ASP A 133 2.49 6.69 -2.41
CA ASP A 133 1.44 5.96 -3.14
C ASP A 133 1.23 4.56 -2.57
N VAL A 134 2.32 3.83 -2.32
CA VAL A 134 2.26 2.51 -1.68
C VAL A 134 1.62 2.58 -0.30
N MET A 135 1.99 3.57 0.52
CA MET A 135 1.40 3.80 1.84
C MET A 135 -0.08 4.19 1.76
N ALA A 136 -0.47 5.04 0.81
CA ALA A 136 -1.88 5.39 0.59
C ALA A 136 -2.71 4.16 0.22
N ARG A 137 -2.19 3.27 -0.64
CA ARG A 137 -2.85 2.01 -0.98
C ARG A 137 -2.93 1.06 0.22
N ALA A 138 -1.83 0.90 0.98
CA ALA A 138 -1.78 0.04 2.17
C ALA A 138 -2.72 0.49 3.31
N THR A 139 -3.09 1.76 3.35
CA THR A 139 -3.99 2.34 4.37
C THR A 139 -5.40 2.54 3.84
N ASN A 140 -5.57 3.31 2.77
CA ASN A 140 -6.88 3.72 2.29
C ASN A 140 -7.56 2.62 1.47
N ASP A 141 -6.88 2.01 0.49
CA ASP A 141 -7.48 0.98 -0.36
C ASP A 141 -7.84 -0.28 0.43
N VAL A 142 -7.00 -0.66 1.39
CA VAL A 142 -7.29 -1.78 2.30
C VAL A 142 -8.52 -1.48 3.16
N ARG A 143 -8.67 -0.24 3.63
CA ARG A 143 -9.86 0.21 4.37
C ARG A 143 -11.11 0.20 3.49
N GLU A 144 -11.01 0.61 2.21
CA GLU A 144 -12.14 0.54 1.29
C GLU A 144 -12.60 -0.90 1.05
N ILE A 145 -11.69 -1.90 1.06
CA ILE A 145 -12.05 -3.32 1.03
C ILE A 145 -12.85 -3.71 2.28
N ASN A 146 -12.47 -3.27 3.48
CA ASN A 146 -13.24 -3.49 4.70
C ASN A 146 -14.64 -2.87 4.59
N LEU A 147 -14.72 -1.58 4.23
CA LEU A 147 -15.99 -0.85 4.07
C LEU A 147 -16.89 -1.45 2.99
N MET A 148 -16.33 -2.11 1.99
CA MET A 148 -17.10 -2.86 1.02
C MET A 148 -17.85 -4.03 1.66
N PHE A 149 -17.26 -4.74 2.64
CA PHE A 149 -17.96 -5.81 3.35
C PHE A 149 -18.92 -5.25 4.39
N ASN A 150 -18.50 -4.28 5.19
CA ASN A 150 -19.32 -3.61 6.19
C ASN A 150 -19.08 -2.09 6.19
N PRO A 151 -20.07 -1.26 5.76
CA PRO A 151 -21.47 -1.61 5.53
C PRO A 151 -21.85 -2.11 4.13
N GLY A 152 -20.99 -1.99 3.11
CA GLY A 152 -21.35 -2.20 1.70
C GLY A 152 -22.15 -3.47 1.42
N LEU A 153 -21.50 -4.65 1.39
CA LEU A 153 -22.16 -5.94 1.10
C LEU A 153 -23.21 -6.32 2.16
N ASN A 154 -22.99 -5.96 3.43
CA ASN A 154 -23.97 -6.14 4.48
C ASN A 154 -25.31 -5.48 4.13
N LEU A 155 -25.28 -4.23 3.65
CA LEU A 155 -26.48 -3.51 3.24
C LEU A 155 -27.04 -4.02 1.90
N VAL A 156 -26.20 -4.31 0.91
CA VAL A 156 -26.64 -4.83 -0.40
C VAL A 156 -27.34 -6.17 -0.25
N ILE A 157 -26.77 -7.13 0.48
CA ILE A 157 -27.37 -8.45 0.70
C ILE A 157 -28.58 -8.34 1.62
N GLY A 158 -28.44 -7.56 2.70
CA GLY A 158 -29.51 -7.34 3.67
C GLY A 158 -30.74 -6.66 3.06
N SER A 159 -30.56 -5.59 2.28
CA SER A 159 -31.67 -4.89 1.62
C SER A 159 -32.16 -5.63 0.38
N GLY A 160 -31.26 -6.25 -0.38
CA GLY A 160 -31.62 -7.01 -1.58
C GLY A 160 -32.60 -8.14 -1.31
N SER A 161 -32.50 -8.81 -0.15
CA SER A 161 -33.44 -9.85 0.26
C SER A 161 -34.88 -9.31 0.40
N PHE A 162 -35.06 -8.02 0.77
CA PHE A 162 -36.37 -7.37 0.83
C PHE A 162 -36.99 -7.05 -0.53
N LEU A 163 -36.26 -7.14 -1.63
CA LEU A 163 -36.84 -6.99 -2.97
C LEU A 163 -37.64 -8.22 -3.40
N PHE A 164 -37.23 -9.42 -2.95
CA PHE A 164 -37.82 -10.69 -3.38
C PHE A 164 -38.90 -11.19 -2.41
N MET A 165 -38.72 -11.03 -1.09
CA MET A 165 -39.61 -11.58 -0.09
C MET A 165 -41.05 -11.06 -0.18
N PRO A 166 -41.32 -9.75 -0.42
CA PRO A 166 -42.70 -9.28 -0.61
C PRO A 166 -43.41 -9.93 -1.79
N ALA A 167 -42.70 -10.19 -2.91
CA ALA A 167 -43.30 -10.86 -4.07
C ALA A 167 -43.65 -12.33 -3.76
N ILE A 168 -42.77 -13.05 -3.06
CA ILE A 168 -43.00 -14.44 -2.64
C ILE A 168 -44.21 -14.52 -1.70
N PHE A 169 -44.27 -13.67 -0.69
CA PHE A 169 -45.41 -13.68 0.25
C PHE A 169 -46.70 -13.17 -0.36
N ALA A 170 -46.66 -12.24 -1.32
CA ALA A 170 -47.84 -11.82 -2.08
C ALA A 170 -48.42 -12.97 -2.90
N PHE A 171 -47.57 -13.80 -3.52
CA PHE A 171 -48.00 -15.01 -4.25
C PHE A 171 -48.73 -15.99 -3.32
N TYR A 172 -48.27 -16.19 -2.10
CA TYR A 172 -48.96 -17.07 -1.13
C TYR A 172 -50.33 -16.53 -0.69
N ILE A 173 -50.55 -15.21 -0.70
CA ILE A 173 -51.87 -14.59 -0.42
C ILE A 173 -52.78 -14.82 -1.63
N HIS A 174 -52.37 -14.39 -2.82
CA HIS A 174 -53.05 -14.59 -4.08
C HIS A 174 -52.03 -14.44 -5.25
N PRO A 175 -52.05 -15.35 -6.24
CA PRO A 175 -51.05 -15.30 -7.33
C PRO A 175 -50.99 -13.96 -8.07
N ASP A 176 -52.11 -13.31 -8.32
CA ASP A 176 -52.16 -12.03 -9.05
C ASP A 176 -51.53 -10.88 -8.29
N LEU A 177 -51.49 -10.95 -6.96
CA LEU A 177 -50.84 -9.94 -6.14
C LEU A 177 -49.32 -9.86 -6.35
N MET A 178 -48.70 -10.89 -6.93
CA MET A 178 -47.27 -10.90 -7.27
C MET A 178 -46.94 -9.96 -8.44
N ILE A 179 -47.92 -9.60 -9.28
CA ILE A 179 -47.69 -8.81 -10.50
C ILE A 179 -47.04 -7.47 -10.21
N VAL A 180 -47.55 -6.73 -9.21
CA VAL A 180 -47.05 -5.38 -8.90
C VAL A 180 -45.63 -5.38 -8.28
N PRO A 181 -45.31 -6.21 -7.26
CA PRO A 181 -43.93 -6.32 -6.77
C PRO A 181 -42.95 -6.77 -7.85
N LEU A 182 -43.33 -7.68 -8.73
CA LEU A 182 -42.48 -8.16 -9.83
C LEU A 182 -42.23 -7.05 -10.87
N ALA A 183 -43.30 -6.36 -11.30
CA ALA A 183 -43.18 -5.20 -12.19
C ALA A 183 -42.30 -4.10 -11.57
N PHE A 184 -42.50 -3.81 -10.27
CA PHE A 184 -41.65 -2.88 -9.54
C PHE A 184 -40.19 -3.32 -9.56
N LEU A 185 -39.88 -4.59 -9.30
CA LEU A 185 -38.51 -5.10 -9.31
C LEU A 185 -37.80 -4.85 -10.66
N VAL A 186 -38.49 -5.15 -11.77
CA VAL A 186 -37.95 -4.93 -13.12
C VAL A 186 -37.71 -3.44 -13.38
N LEU A 187 -38.69 -2.61 -13.10
CA LEU A 187 -38.58 -1.15 -13.29
C LEU A 187 -37.53 -0.53 -12.36
N TYR A 188 -37.41 -1.02 -11.14
CA TYR A 188 -36.41 -0.59 -10.19
C TYR A 188 -34.99 -0.88 -10.68
N VAL A 189 -34.73 -2.09 -11.20
CA VAL A 189 -33.41 -2.43 -11.76
C VAL A 189 -33.05 -1.53 -12.94
N ILE A 190 -34.01 -1.27 -13.84
CA ILE A 190 -33.80 -0.37 -14.99
C ILE A 190 -33.51 1.06 -14.49
N ALA A 191 -34.33 1.59 -13.58
CA ALA A 191 -34.16 2.93 -13.06
C ALA A 191 -32.84 3.09 -12.28
N LEU A 192 -32.44 2.06 -11.52
CA LEU A 192 -31.17 2.04 -10.81
C LEU A 192 -29.99 2.02 -11.79
N TRP A 193 -30.07 1.21 -12.84
CA TRP A 193 -29.03 1.17 -13.88
C TRP A 193 -28.86 2.53 -14.57
N GLN A 194 -29.96 3.19 -14.95
CA GLN A 194 -29.94 4.53 -15.53
C GLN A 194 -29.33 5.57 -14.57
N TYR A 195 -29.76 5.55 -13.30
CA TYR A 195 -29.24 6.43 -12.27
C TYR A 195 -27.73 6.27 -12.09
N LEU A 196 -27.23 5.05 -12.00
CA LEU A 196 -25.79 4.79 -11.84
C LEU A 196 -24.99 5.19 -13.09
N ALA A 197 -25.55 5.02 -14.29
CA ALA A 197 -24.94 5.45 -15.53
C ALA A 197 -24.80 6.99 -15.62
N GLU A 198 -25.81 7.73 -15.15
CA GLU A 198 -25.79 9.20 -15.10
C GLU A 198 -24.88 9.74 -13.97
N LEU A 199 -24.90 9.11 -12.79
CA LEU A 199 -24.14 9.53 -11.63
C LEU A 199 -22.63 9.35 -11.80
N ARG A 200 -22.19 8.27 -12.47
CA ARG A 200 -20.77 7.89 -12.59
C ARG A 200 -19.88 9.00 -13.15
N PRO A 201 -20.15 9.60 -14.33
CA PRO A 201 -19.28 10.64 -14.89
C PRO A 201 -19.26 11.90 -14.05
N ILE A 202 -20.37 12.23 -13.38
CA ILE A 202 -20.47 13.40 -12.51
C ILE A 202 -19.66 13.20 -11.24
N SER A 203 -19.76 12.03 -10.60
CA SER A 203 -18.94 11.69 -9.43
C SER A 203 -17.45 11.65 -9.74
N GLU A 204 -17.05 11.25 -10.96
CA GLU A 204 -15.66 11.34 -11.40
C GLU A 204 -15.21 12.80 -11.55
N ARG A 205 -16.06 13.67 -12.05
CA ARG A 205 -15.79 15.12 -12.13
C ARG A 205 -15.65 15.75 -10.74
N VAL A 206 -16.52 15.41 -9.79
CA VAL A 206 -16.44 15.86 -8.40
C VAL A 206 -15.09 15.45 -7.78
N ARG A 207 -14.69 14.18 -7.92
CA ARG A 207 -13.40 13.71 -7.40
C ARG A 207 -12.21 14.43 -8.04
N ARG A 208 -12.24 14.66 -9.35
CA ARG A 208 -11.17 15.36 -10.09
C ARG A 208 -11.03 16.81 -9.63
N THR A 209 -12.14 17.56 -9.52
CA THR A 209 -12.13 18.96 -9.09
C THR A 209 -11.72 19.10 -7.63
N PHE A 210 -12.16 18.18 -6.75
CA PHE A 210 -11.72 18.12 -5.36
C PHE A 210 -10.22 17.82 -5.23
N GLY A 211 -9.70 16.86 -6.01
CA GLY A 211 -8.28 16.58 -6.07
C GLY A 211 -7.46 17.78 -6.54
N GLY A 212 -7.94 18.51 -7.56
CA GLY A 212 -7.30 19.73 -8.05
C GLY A 212 -7.31 20.88 -7.03
N LEU A 213 -8.38 21.01 -6.24
CA LEU A 213 -8.46 21.98 -5.14
C LEU A 213 -7.44 21.66 -4.04
N ASN A 214 -7.40 20.41 -3.58
CA ASN A 214 -6.48 19.96 -2.53
C ASN A 214 -5.00 20.05 -2.95
N ALA A 215 -4.69 19.67 -4.20
CA ALA A 215 -3.33 19.79 -4.72
C ALA A 215 -2.86 21.26 -4.75
N HIS A 216 -3.74 22.19 -5.15
CA HIS A 216 -3.43 23.61 -5.12
C HIS A 216 -3.22 24.13 -3.69
N LEU A 217 -4.09 23.73 -2.75
CA LEU A 217 -3.97 24.08 -1.34
C LEU A 217 -2.63 23.60 -0.76
N ALA A 218 -2.27 22.34 -1.03
CA ALA A 218 -0.98 21.79 -0.58
C ALA A 218 0.20 22.59 -1.15
N GLN A 219 0.21 22.90 -2.45
CA GLN A 219 1.26 23.70 -3.08
C GLN A 219 1.41 25.09 -2.45
N VAL A 220 0.27 25.75 -2.14
CA VAL A 220 0.31 27.10 -1.52
C VAL A 220 0.81 27.03 -0.07
N ILE A 221 0.46 25.99 0.69
CA ILE A 221 0.94 25.79 2.06
C ILE A 221 2.44 25.49 2.06
N ASP A 222 2.91 24.59 1.20
CA ASP A 222 4.32 24.24 1.07
C ASP A 222 5.16 25.43 0.60
N GLY A 223 4.61 26.25 -0.30
CA GLY A 223 5.25 27.45 -0.85
C GLY A 223 4.88 28.77 -0.15
N VAL A 224 4.32 28.74 1.08
CA VAL A 224 3.76 29.93 1.73
C VAL A 224 4.77 31.06 1.92
N GLU A 225 6.05 30.74 2.18
CA GLU A 225 7.13 31.72 2.28
C GLU A 225 7.33 32.45 0.94
N THR A 226 7.30 31.72 -0.17
CA THR A 226 7.41 32.30 -1.52
C THR A 226 6.23 33.20 -1.85
N VAL A 227 5.01 32.77 -1.52
CA VAL A 227 3.78 33.57 -1.73
C VAL A 227 3.87 34.88 -0.95
N LYS A 228 4.25 34.81 0.33
CA LYS A 228 4.42 35.99 1.19
C LYS A 228 5.58 36.86 0.76
N GLY A 229 6.73 36.29 0.44
CA GLY A 229 7.91 37.01 -0.04
C GLY A 229 7.68 37.76 -1.35
N ALA A 230 6.80 37.24 -2.21
CA ALA A 230 6.42 37.87 -3.48
C ALA A 230 5.15 38.74 -3.39
N ALA A 231 4.50 38.86 -2.23
CA ALA A 231 3.21 39.56 -2.00
C ALA A 231 2.08 39.11 -2.99
N GLN A 232 1.95 37.79 -3.19
CA GLN A 232 1.00 37.19 -4.13
C GLN A 232 -0.23 36.58 -3.46
N GLU A 233 -0.56 36.93 -2.23
CA GLU A 233 -1.68 36.36 -1.47
C GLU A 233 -3.02 36.57 -2.17
N GLU A 234 -3.24 37.75 -2.77
CA GLU A 234 -4.50 38.04 -3.48
C GLU A 234 -4.64 37.19 -4.75
N SER A 235 -3.55 36.99 -5.50
CA SER A 235 -3.53 36.16 -6.72
C SER A 235 -3.83 34.71 -6.39
N GLU A 236 -3.17 34.16 -5.35
CA GLU A 236 -3.40 32.77 -4.95
C GLU A 236 -4.79 32.55 -4.33
N THR A 237 -5.32 33.53 -3.60
CA THR A 237 -6.71 33.51 -3.11
C THR A 237 -7.71 33.46 -4.27
N LYS A 238 -7.51 34.25 -5.33
CA LYS A 238 -8.39 34.21 -6.52
C LYS A 238 -8.34 32.85 -7.22
N ARG A 239 -7.15 32.25 -7.38
CA ARG A 239 -6.98 30.90 -7.96
C ARG A 239 -7.66 29.82 -7.12
N PHE A 240 -7.51 29.89 -5.80
CA PHE A 240 -8.18 28.96 -4.88
C PHE A 240 -9.71 29.07 -5.00
N LEU A 241 -10.25 30.29 -4.97
CA LEU A 241 -11.69 30.54 -5.11
C LEU A 241 -12.25 30.04 -6.45
N GLN A 242 -11.49 30.16 -7.55
CA GLN A 242 -11.88 29.60 -8.84
C GLN A 242 -11.98 28.07 -8.77
N LYS A 243 -10.97 27.38 -8.24
CA LYS A 243 -11.02 25.92 -8.07
C LYS A 243 -12.13 25.46 -7.11
N ALA A 244 -12.36 26.21 -6.04
CA ALA A 244 -13.47 25.97 -5.13
C ALA A 244 -14.84 26.11 -5.82
N LYS A 245 -14.98 27.06 -6.74
CA LYS A 245 -16.18 27.22 -7.56
C LYS A 245 -16.38 26.03 -8.52
N GLU A 246 -15.32 25.58 -9.19
CA GLU A 246 -15.38 24.40 -10.07
C GLU A 246 -15.82 23.15 -9.31
N TYR A 247 -15.29 22.95 -8.11
CA TYR A 247 -15.71 21.84 -7.22
C TYR A 247 -17.16 21.99 -6.77
N ARG A 248 -17.56 23.20 -6.33
CA ARG A 248 -18.95 23.48 -5.93
C ARG A 248 -19.93 23.16 -7.08
N ASP A 249 -19.63 23.61 -8.29
CA ASP A 249 -20.54 23.43 -9.45
C ASP A 249 -20.66 21.93 -9.79
N ALA A 250 -19.55 21.17 -9.75
CA ALA A 250 -19.59 19.72 -9.93
C ALA A 250 -20.39 19.02 -8.81
N PHE A 251 -20.26 19.46 -7.57
CA PHE A 251 -20.98 18.90 -6.43
C PHE A 251 -22.48 19.20 -6.49
N VAL A 252 -22.86 20.39 -6.96
CA VAL A 252 -24.27 20.76 -7.20
C VAL A 252 -24.85 19.89 -8.31
N ASP A 253 -24.13 19.67 -9.41
CA ASP A 253 -24.56 18.77 -10.50
C ASP A 253 -24.83 17.35 -9.96
N GLN A 254 -23.97 16.84 -9.08
CA GLN A 254 -24.19 15.55 -8.40
C GLN A 254 -25.46 15.56 -7.57
N GLY A 255 -25.66 16.58 -6.74
CA GLY A 255 -26.87 16.74 -5.93
C GLY A 255 -28.16 16.82 -6.76
N CYS A 256 -28.09 17.43 -7.95
CA CYS A 256 -29.22 17.47 -8.88
C CYS A 256 -29.60 16.08 -9.41
N VAL A 257 -28.61 15.22 -9.69
CA VAL A 257 -28.88 13.82 -10.10
C VAL A 257 -29.43 13.01 -8.93
N GLU A 258 -28.83 13.16 -7.75
CA GLU A 258 -29.30 12.46 -6.54
C GLU A 258 -30.74 12.86 -6.17
N ALA A 259 -31.10 14.13 -6.32
CA ALA A 259 -32.46 14.63 -6.08
C ALA A 259 -33.51 14.06 -7.04
N ARG A 260 -33.11 13.65 -8.25
CA ARG A 260 -33.97 13.01 -9.26
C ARG A 260 -34.08 11.48 -9.12
N PHE A 261 -33.78 10.93 -7.97
CA PHE A 261 -33.75 9.48 -7.76
C PHE A 261 -35.11 8.82 -8.04
N MET A 262 -35.30 8.40 -9.29
CA MET A 262 -36.55 7.82 -9.82
C MET A 262 -37.09 6.59 -9.05
N PRO A 263 -36.25 5.70 -8.46
CA PRO A 263 -36.76 4.59 -7.67
C PRO A 263 -37.72 4.95 -6.53
N LEU A 264 -37.59 6.14 -5.93
CA LEU A 264 -38.54 6.61 -4.90
C LEU A 264 -39.92 6.89 -5.49
N LEU A 265 -39.99 7.50 -6.68
CA LEU A 265 -41.25 7.72 -7.39
C LEU A 265 -41.87 6.39 -7.79
N LEU A 266 -41.10 5.45 -8.31
CA LEU A 266 -41.58 4.10 -8.67
C LEU A 266 -42.15 3.36 -7.47
N MET A 267 -41.59 3.53 -6.27
CA MET A 267 -42.11 2.97 -5.03
C MET A 267 -43.48 3.55 -4.70
N GLY A 268 -43.64 4.87 -4.81
CA GLY A 268 -44.95 5.55 -4.62
C GLY A 268 -46.01 5.02 -5.59
N LEU A 269 -45.63 4.87 -6.88
CA LEU A 269 -46.53 4.31 -7.90
C LEU A 269 -46.84 2.83 -7.62
N ALA A 270 -45.90 2.02 -7.21
CA ALA A 270 -46.13 0.63 -6.86
C ALA A 270 -47.11 0.47 -5.68
N ASN A 271 -47.00 1.33 -4.67
CA ASN A 271 -47.99 1.36 -3.57
C ASN A 271 -49.38 1.76 -4.05
N ALA A 272 -49.50 2.80 -4.90
CA ALA A 272 -50.79 3.27 -5.41
C ALA A 272 -51.45 2.19 -6.31
N PHE A 273 -50.73 1.66 -7.31
CA PHE A 273 -51.23 0.59 -8.19
C PHE A 273 -51.50 -0.72 -7.43
N GLY A 274 -50.61 -1.04 -6.45
CA GLY A 274 -50.80 -2.20 -5.60
C GLY A 274 -52.08 -2.11 -4.76
N PHE A 275 -52.36 -0.95 -4.18
CA PHE A 275 -53.58 -0.72 -3.45
C PHE A 275 -54.82 -0.85 -4.37
N TRP A 276 -54.80 -0.18 -5.51
CA TRP A 276 -55.87 -0.25 -6.48
C TRP A 276 -56.14 -1.71 -6.94
N HIS A 277 -55.09 -2.45 -7.26
CA HIS A 277 -55.16 -3.87 -7.66
C HIS A 277 -55.74 -4.75 -6.54
N ALA A 278 -55.26 -4.56 -5.30
CA ALA A 278 -55.78 -5.30 -4.14
C ALA A 278 -57.27 -4.99 -3.87
N VAL A 279 -57.70 -3.72 -4.03
CA VAL A 279 -59.10 -3.35 -3.90
C VAL A 279 -59.97 -3.95 -5.00
N THR A 280 -59.49 -4.06 -6.25
CA THR A 280 -60.23 -4.76 -7.34
C THR A 280 -60.39 -6.23 -7.06
N LEU A 281 -59.37 -6.93 -6.56
CA LEU A 281 -59.47 -8.31 -6.14
C LEU A 281 -60.40 -8.52 -4.92
N PHE A 282 -60.38 -7.57 -3.99
CA PHE A 282 -61.32 -7.59 -2.87
C PHE A 282 -62.76 -7.41 -3.34
N SER A 283 -63.04 -6.47 -4.24
CA SER A 283 -64.39 -6.22 -4.75
C SER A 283 -64.95 -7.39 -5.58
N SER A 284 -64.06 -8.19 -6.20
CA SER A 284 -64.44 -9.45 -6.87
C SER A 284 -64.65 -10.63 -5.91
N GLY A 285 -64.36 -10.46 -4.62
CA GLY A 285 -64.43 -11.50 -3.60
C GLY A 285 -63.28 -12.50 -3.62
N ALA A 286 -62.20 -12.23 -4.39
CA ALA A 286 -61.05 -13.11 -4.51
C ALA A 286 -60.15 -13.11 -3.25
N ILE A 287 -60.08 -11.99 -2.56
CA ILE A 287 -59.30 -11.81 -1.34
C ILE A 287 -60.10 -11.15 -0.22
N SER A 288 -59.64 -11.28 1.03
CA SER A 288 -60.21 -10.63 2.21
C SER A 288 -59.67 -9.20 2.45
N VAL A 289 -60.33 -8.44 3.32
CA VAL A 289 -59.82 -7.13 3.75
C VAL A 289 -58.48 -7.25 4.48
N GLY A 290 -58.31 -8.31 5.31
CA GLY A 290 -57.03 -8.60 5.96
C GLY A 290 -55.90 -8.86 4.96
N ASN A 291 -56.22 -9.51 3.83
CA ASN A 291 -55.26 -9.70 2.74
C ASN A 291 -54.86 -8.39 2.08
N VAL A 292 -55.75 -7.42 1.95
CA VAL A 292 -55.40 -6.05 1.49
C VAL A 292 -54.44 -5.37 2.46
N VAL A 293 -54.74 -5.47 3.75
CA VAL A 293 -53.83 -4.91 4.80
C VAL A 293 -52.47 -5.56 4.78
N ALA A 294 -52.44 -6.90 4.72
CA ALA A 294 -51.18 -7.69 4.60
C ALA A 294 -50.37 -7.27 3.37
N TYR A 295 -51.01 -7.16 2.23
CA TYR A 295 -50.39 -6.81 0.97
C TYR A 295 -49.77 -5.39 0.98
N MET A 296 -50.47 -4.41 1.52
CA MET A 296 -49.94 -3.05 1.67
C MET A 296 -48.72 -3.01 2.60
N GLY A 297 -48.76 -3.80 3.69
CA GLY A 297 -47.59 -4.00 4.55
C GLY A 297 -46.40 -4.63 3.84
N LEU A 298 -46.65 -5.60 2.96
CA LEU A 298 -45.59 -6.23 2.12
C LEU A 298 -44.96 -5.22 1.14
N LEU A 299 -45.81 -4.42 0.45
CA LEU A 299 -45.31 -3.39 -0.47
C LEU A 299 -44.47 -2.32 0.24
N SER A 300 -44.83 -1.96 1.47
CA SER A 300 -44.06 -1.00 2.28
C SER A 300 -42.64 -1.45 2.58
N LEU A 301 -42.38 -2.78 2.63
CA LEU A 301 -41.03 -3.33 2.82
C LEU A 301 -40.08 -3.04 1.65
N LEU A 302 -40.60 -2.77 0.45
CA LEU A 302 -39.80 -2.38 -0.73
C LEU A 302 -39.12 -1.02 -0.54
N GLY A 303 -39.54 -0.19 0.41
CA GLY A 303 -38.93 1.10 0.70
C GLY A 303 -37.48 1.00 1.22
N PHE A 304 -37.19 -0.02 2.03
CA PHE A 304 -35.87 -0.20 2.62
C PHE A 304 -34.76 -0.39 1.57
N PRO A 305 -34.85 -1.34 0.59
CA PRO A 305 -33.83 -1.49 -0.43
C PRO A 305 -33.68 -0.26 -1.34
N VAL A 306 -34.79 0.44 -1.64
CA VAL A 306 -34.75 1.67 -2.44
C VAL A 306 -33.91 2.74 -1.76
N PHE A 307 -34.13 2.98 -0.47
CA PHE A 307 -33.38 3.98 0.30
C PHE A 307 -31.90 3.60 0.46
N VAL A 308 -31.61 2.34 0.80
CA VAL A 308 -30.26 1.86 1.06
C VAL A 308 -29.40 1.84 -0.20
N SER A 309 -30.00 1.63 -1.39
CA SER A 309 -29.26 1.58 -2.64
C SER A 309 -28.49 2.86 -2.98
N LEU A 310 -28.93 4.03 -2.48
CA LEU A 310 -28.23 5.29 -2.67
C LEU A 310 -26.78 5.27 -2.15
N PHE A 311 -26.52 4.52 -1.09
CA PHE A 311 -25.23 4.51 -0.41
C PHE A 311 -24.42 3.24 -0.65
N SER A 312 -25.07 2.10 -0.70
CA SER A 312 -24.40 0.79 -0.63
C SER A 312 -23.59 0.45 -1.86
N TYR A 313 -24.08 0.81 -3.05
CA TYR A 313 -23.43 0.49 -4.31
C TYR A 313 -22.11 1.23 -4.49
N SER A 314 -22.03 2.47 -4.01
CA SER A 314 -20.78 3.24 -4.08
C SER A 314 -19.69 2.62 -3.19
N GLN A 315 -20.03 2.12 -2.01
CA GLN A 315 -19.08 1.43 -1.12
C GLN A 315 -18.53 0.15 -1.76
N VAL A 316 -19.40 -0.66 -2.39
CA VAL A 316 -18.96 -1.87 -3.08
C VAL A 316 -18.06 -1.53 -4.27
N ALA A 317 -18.39 -0.50 -5.04
CA ALA A 317 -17.58 -0.06 -6.19
C ALA A 317 -16.22 0.47 -5.76
N LEU A 318 -16.14 1.26 -4.68
CA LEU A 318 -14.88 1.78 -4.12
C LEU A 318 -13.99 0.64 -3.61
N GLY A 319 -14.54 -0.30 -2.86
CA GLY A 319 -13.79 -1.46 -2.38
C GLY A 319 -13.27 -2.35 -3.50
N LEU A 320 -14.07 -2.57 -4.57
CA LEU A 320 -13.60 -3.32 -5.74
C LEU A 320 -12.50 -2.57 -6.51
N ALA A 321 -12.58 -1.24 -6.59
CA ALA A 321 -11.53 -0.42 -7.19
C ALA A 321 -10.25 -0.46 -6.34
N GLY A 322 -10.36 -0.38 -5.00
CA GLY A 322 -9.25 -0.56 -4.07
C GLY A 322 -8.59 -1.94 -4.23
N ALA A 323 -9.40 -3.00 -4.30
CA ALA A 323 -8.92 -4.35 -4.52
C ALA A 323 -8.13 -4.50 -5.84
N ARG A 324 -8.55 -3.84 -6.93
CA ARG A 324 -7.80 -3.82 -8.20
C ARG A 324 -6.44 -3.17 -8.05
N ARG A 325 -6.37 -1.98 -7.44
CA ARG A 325 -5.10 -1.27 -7.21
C ARG A 325 -4.15 -2.03 -6.29
N MET A 326 -4.70 -2.72 -5.28
CA MET A 326 -3.93 -3.62 -4.41
C MET A 326 -3.35 -4.79 -5.19
N LEU A 327 -4.19 -5.43 -6.03
CA LEU A 327 -3.78 -6.58 -6.83
C LEU A 327 -2.68 -6.19 -7.85
N GLU A 328 -2.74 -4.99 -8.44
CA GLU A 328 -1.68 -4.45 -9.30
C GLU A 328 -0.32 -4.40 -8.59
N LEU A 329 -0.28 -3.96 -7.33
CA LEU A 329 0.96 -3.97 -6.55
C LEU A 329 1.42 -5.39 -6.22
N ILE A 330 0.50 -6.28 -5.81
CA ILE A 330 0.82 -7.66 -5.44
C ILE A 330 1.34 -8.44 -6.65
N THR A 331 0.70 -8.28 -7.82
CA THR A 331 1.05 -9.00 -9.05
C THR A 331 2.12 -8.30 -9.89
N GLY A 332 2.53 -7.08 -9.53
CA GLY A 332 3.57 -6.33 -10.24
C GLY A 332 4.81 -7.20 -10.44
N GLU A 333 5.35 -7.22 -11.65
CA GLU A 333 6.50 -8.04 -12.00
C GLU A 333 7.77 -7.56 -11.29
N THR A 334 8.57 -8.50 -10.81
CA THR A 334 9.95 -8.29 -10.39
C THR A 334 10.87 -9.07 -11.31
N LYS A 335 11.97 -8.46 -11.74
CA LYS A 335 12.92 -9.07 -12.68
C LYS A 335 13.99 -9.89 -11.98
N LEU A 336 14.21 -9.66 -10.70
CA LEU A 336 15.17 -10.38 -9.87
C LEU A 336 14.51 -11.57 -9.20
N ASP A 337 15.22 -12.68 -9.16
CA ASP A 337 14.87 -13.89 -8.42
C ASP A 337 15.86 -14.14 -7.27
N GLU A 338 15.44 -14.92 -6.28
CA GLU A 338 16.27 -15.31 -5.15
C GLU A 338 17.41 -16.27 -5.57
N ASN A 339 17.25 -16.93 -6.70
CA ASN A 339 18.13 -18.00 -7.19
C ASN A 339 18.50 -19.01 -6.08
N VAL A 340 17.48 -19.66 -5.51
CA VAL A 340 17.60 -20.54 -4.33
C VAL A 340 18.59 -21.68 -4.57
N ASP A 341 18.65 -22.19 -5.80
CA ASP A 341 19.55 -23.27 -6.21
C ASP A 341 20.90 -22.74 -6.73
N GLY A 342 21.16 -21.44 -6.59
CA GLY A 342 22.37 -20.78 -7.03
C GLY A 342 23.60 -21.17 -6.20
N HIS A 343 24.78 -20.71 -6.64
CA HIS A 343 26.04 -20.98 -5.95
C HIS A 343 26.03 -20.47 -4.51
N GLU A 344 26.40 -21.32 -3.58
CA GLU A 344 26.63 -21.00 -2.19
C GLU A 344 28.09 -21.24 -1.84
N GLY A 345 28.79 -20.27 -1.27
CA GLY A 345 30.20 -20.41 -0.93
C GLY A 345 30.70 -19.19 -0.13
N VAL A 346 31.96 -19.30 0.29
CA VAL A 346 32.66 -18.20 0.96
C VAL A 346 33.24 -17.29 -0.12
N VAL A 347 32.96 -15.99 -0.01
CA VAL A 347 33.51 -14.96 -0.90
C VAL A 347 34.93 -14.60 -0.45
N ASN A 348 35.91 -14.72 -1.36
CA ASN A 348 37.29 -14.26 -1.13
C ASN A 348 37.45 -12.77 -1.49
N GLY A 349 36.57 -12.24 -2.36
CA GLY A 349 36.47 -10.82 -2.65
C GLY A 349 37.05 -10.37 -3.99
N ALA A 350 37.40 -11.27 -4.94
CA ALA A 350 37.74 -10.84 -6.30
C ALA A 350 36.47 -10.34 -7.01
N VAL A 351 36.50 -9.12 -7.57
CA VAL A 351 35.35 -8.53 -8.31
C VAL A 351 35.80 -8.16 -9.71
N LYS A 352 35.03 -8.58 -10.74
CA LYS A 352 35.34 -8.26 -12.14
C LYS A 352 34.09 -7.76 -12.86
N PHE A 353 34.24 -6.63 -13.50
CA PHE A 353 33.28 -6.07 -14.46
C PHE A 353 33.75 -6.37 -15.87
N ASN A 354 32.88 -6.91 -16.72
CA ASN A 354 33.19 -7.28 -18.09
C ASN A 354 32.14 -6.69 -19.05
N ASN A 355 32.49 -5.61 -19.77
CA ASN A 355 31.65 -4.89 -20.72
C ASN A 355 30.25 -4.55 -20.19
N VAL A 356 30.18 -4.11 -18.94
CA VAL A 356 28.91 -3.85 -18.25
C VAL A 356 28.25 -2.60 -18.77
N SER A 357 26.98 -2.74 -19.19
CA SER A 357 26.09 -1.62 -19.47
C SER A 357 24.83 -1.76 -18.64
N PHE A 358 24.37 -0.62 -18.07
CA PHE A 358 23.20 -0.58 -17.20
C PHE A 358 22.50 0.77 -17.26
N GLY A 359 21.17 0.75 -17.20
CA GLY A 359 20.28 1.90 -17.02
C GLY A 359 19.07 1.54 -16.17
N TYR A 360 18.56 2.50 -15.37
CA TYR A 360 17.34 2.32 -14.57
C TYR A 360 16.10 2.19 -15.44
N THR A 361 16.14 2.79 -16.64
CA THR A 361 15.11 2.66 -17.68
C THR A 361 15.73 2.10 -18.95
N SER A 362 14.92 1.51 -19.85
CA SER A 362 15.40 0.93 -21.11
C SER A 362 16.09 1.93 -22.03
N ASP A 363 15.74 3.23 -21.91
CA ASP A 363 16.13 4.25 -22.89
C ASP A 363 17.37 5.06 -22.49
N ASN A 364 17.89 4.89 -21.26
CA ASN A 364 19.01 5.69 -20.78
C ASN A 364 20.04 4.85 -20.02
N ASN A 365 21.14 4.54 -20.67
CA ASN A 365 22.26 3.83 -20.05
C ASN A 365 23.10 4.78 -19.19
N VAL A 366 23.10 4.51 -17.87
CA VAL A 366 23.93 5.20 -16.86
C VAL A 366 25.36 4.68 -16.89
N LEU A 367 25.56 3.38 -17.11
CA LEU A 367 26.88 2.75 -17.32
C LEU A 367 26.96 2.19 -18.73
N LYS A 368 28.14 2.36 -19.38
CA LYS A 368 28.38 2.03 -20.79
C LYS A 368 29.70 1.30 -20.94
N ASN A 369 29.67 0.00 -21.24
CA ASN A 369 30.82 -0.84 -21.50
C ASN A 369 31.94 -0.75 -20.42
N VAL A 370 31.55 -0.76 -19.15
CA VAL A 370 32.47 -0.69 -18.02
C VAL A 370 33.20 -2.00 -17.86
N SER A 371 34.55 -1.95 -17.81
CA SER A 371 35.41 -3.11 -17.62
C SER A 371 36.59 -2.77 -16.72
N PHE A 372 36.76 -3.48 -15.60
CA PHE A 372 37.89 -3.45 -14.70
C PHE A 372 37.86 -4.65 -13.76
N SER A 373 38.91 -4.87 -12.99
CA SER A 373 39.00 -5.95 -11.99
C SER A 373 39.63 -5.45 -10.70
N ALA A 374 39.12 -5.97 -9.58
CA ALA A 374 39.64 -5.77 -8.24
C ALA A 374 40.10 -7.12 -7.67
N ALA A 375 41.32 -7.18 -7.10
CA ALA A 375 41.82 -8.36 -6.45
C ALA A 375 41.28 -8.50 -5.01
N PRO A 376 41.28 -9.72 -4.43
CA PRO A 376 40.91 -9.92 -3.03
C PRO A 376 41.73 -9.04 -2.08
N GLY A 377 41.09 -8.41 -1.12
CA GLY A 377 41.76 -7.55 -0.12
C GLY A 377 42.21 -6.18 -0.63
N GLN A 378 41.97 -5.86 -1.90
CA GLN A 378 42.36 -4.60 -2.51
C GLN A 378 41.38 -3.48 -2.17
N THR A 379 41.88 -2.27 -1.98
CA THR A 379 41.05 -1.06 -1.83
C THR A 379 40.98 -0.30 -3.15
N ILE A 380 39.75 -0.12 -3.64
CA ILE A 380 39.43 0.52 -4.92
C ILE A 380 38.76 1.85 -4.67
N ALA A 381 39.36 2.96 -5.12
CA ALA A 381 38.72 4.27 -5.11
C ALA A 381 37.97 4.53 -6.44
N LEU A 382 36.67 4.79 -6.37
CA LEU A 382 35.84 5.19 -7.51
C LEU A 382 35.76 6.73 -7.53
N VAL A 383 36.37 7.35 -8.52
CA VAL A 383 36.44 8.82 -8.66
C VAL A 383 35.75 9.30 -9.93
N GLY A 384 35.15 10.47 -9.89
CA GLY A 384 34.45 11.05 -11.04
C GLY A 384 33.42 12.09 -10.61
N GLN A 385 32.93 12.86 -11.56
CA GLN A 385 31.91 13.89 -11.31
C GLN A 385 30.60 13.27 -10.76
N THR A 386 29.80 14.10 -10.06
CA THR A 386 28.44 13.71 -9.66
C THR A 386 27.62 13.28 -10.89
N GLY A 387 26.88 12.18 -10.78
CA GLY A 387 26.13 11.63 -11.91
C GLY A 387 26.94 10.78 -12.89
N SER A 388 28.25 10.51 -12.64
CA SER A 388 29.06 9.64 -13.52
C SER A 388 28.76 8.15 -13.41
N GLY A 389 27.91 7.71 -12.46
CA GLY A 389 27.49 6.31 -12.30
C GLY A 389 28.22 5.53 -11.20
N LYS A 390 28.99 6.19 -10.30
CA LYS A 390 29.75 5.52 -9.21
C LYS A 390 28.87 4.68 -8.29
N SER A 391 27.82 5.28 -7.71
CA SER A 391 26.90 4.58 -6.81
C SER A 391 26.10 3.50 -7.54
N THR A 392 25.78 3.69 -8.82
CA THR A 392 25.13 2.68 -9.65
C THR A 392 26.03 1.45 -9.83
N LEU A 393 27.32 1.69 -10.07
CA LEU A 393 28.30 0.62 -10.29
C LEU A 393 28.39 -0.31 -9.07
N VAL A 394 28.51 0.24 -7.87
CA VAL A 394 28.65 -0.60 -6.67
C VAL A 394 27.37 -1.36 -6.31
N LYS A 395 26.19 -0.84 -6.66
CA LYS A 395 24.89 -1.52 -6.47
C LYS A 395 24.77 -2.79 -7.32
N LEU A 396 25.53 -2.92 -8.41
CA LEU A 396 25.58 -4.13 -9.25
C LEU A 396 26.39 -5.25 -8.60
N ILE A 397 27.39 -4.94 -7.75
CA ILE A 397 28.20 -5.95 -7.05
C ILE A 397 27.32 -6.77 -6.09
N ASN A 398 26.42 -6.09 -5.36
CA ASN A 398 25.50 -6.74 -4.41
C ASN A 398 24.19 -7.19 -5.07
N ARG A 399 24.14 -7.19 -6.41
CA ARG A 399 22.95 -7.56 -7.20
C ARG A 399 21.67 -6.89 -6.69
N ILE A 400 21.73 -5.58 -6.41
CA ILE A 400 20.53 -4.75 -6.16
C ILE A 400 19.76 -4.59 -7.48
N TYR A 401 20.49 -4.53 -8.59
CA TYR A 401 20.00 -4.53 -9.96
C TYR A 401 20.80 -5.52 -10.79
N ASP A 402 20.18 -6.09 -11.83
CA ASP A 402 20.88 -6.91 -12.82
C ASP A 402 21.36 -6.04 -13.98
N VAL A 403 22.51 -6.39 -14.55
CA VAL A 403 23.08 -5.72 -15.71
C VAL A 403 22.24 -5.98 -16.96
N GLN A 404 22.15 -4.98 -17.84
CA GLN A 404 21.47 -5.13 -19.16
C GLN A 404 22.37 -5.84 -20.17
N ASN A 405 23.66 -5.51 -20.18
CA ASN A 405 24.65 -6.17 -21.02
C ASN A 405 25.94 -6.39 -20.22
N GLY A 406 26.69 -7.41 -20.60
CA GLY A 406 27.92 -7.79 -19.91
C GLY A 406 27.68 -8.65 -18.67
N SER A 407 28.67 -8.68 -17.79
CA SER A 407 28.62 -9.47 -16.55
C SER A 407 29.42 -8.82 -15.42
N VAL A 408 28.92 -8.97 -14.20
CA VAL A 408 29.64 -8.71 -12.96
C VAL A 408 29.88 -10.04 -12.28
N SER A 409 31.12 -10.35 -11.95
CA SER A 409 31.45 -11.60 -11.26
C SER A 409 32.15 -11.35 -9.94
N VAL A 410 31.83 -12.19 -8.96
CA VAL A 410 32.48 -12.29 -7.65
C VAL A 410 33.18 -13.65 -7.59
N ASP A 411 34.49 -13.67 -7.36
CA ASP A 411 35.35 -14.86 -7.38
C ASP A 411 35.20 -15.70 -8.65
N GLY A 412 35.02 -15.03 -9.80
CA GLY A 412 34.88 -15.67 -11.11
C GLY A 412 33.48 -16.17 -11.44
N ILE A 413 32.53 -16.12 -10.52
CA ILE A 413 31.14 -16.54 -10.71
C ILE A 413 30.28 -15.30 -10.94
N ASP A 414 29.42 -15.28 -11.95
CA ASP A 414 28.49 -14.19 -12.22
C ASP A 414 27.56 -13.99 -11.02
N VAL A 415 27.31 -12.72 -10.64
CA VAL A 415 26.43 -12.41 -9.50
C VAL A 415 25.01 -12.95 -9.69
N ARG A 416 24.61 -13.21 -10.94
CA ARG A 416 23.30 -13.80 -11.27
C ARG A 416 23.22 -15.30 -10.97
N ASP A 417 24.38 -15.98 -10.93
CA ASP A 417 24.45 -17.41 -10.66
C ASP A 417 24.61 -17.71 -9.16
N TRP A 418 24.80 -16.69 -8.33
CA TRP A 418 24.85 -16.84 -6.88
C TRP A 418 23.45 -16.99 -6.28
N ASN A 419 23.36 -17.78 -5.19
CA ASN A 419 22.28 -17.64 -4.23
C ASN A 419 22.31 -16.22 -3.63
N LEU A 420 21.24 -15.45 -3.81
CA LEU A 420 21.22 -14.03 -3.49
C LEU A 420 21.48 -13.76 -1.99
N SER A 421 20.93 -14.60 -1.12
CA SER A 421 21.11 -14.50 0.33
C SER A 421 22.56 -14.81 0.72
N SER A 422 23.19 -15.80 0.10
CA SER A 422 24.60 -16.17 0.33
C SER A 422 25.55 -15.04 -0.09
N LEU A 423 25.33 -14.45 -1.27
CA LEU A 423 26.12 -13.33 -1.77
C LEU A 423 26.00 -12.10 -0.87
N ARG A 424 24.77 -11.66 -0.59
CA ARG A 424 24.48 -10.41 0.16
C ARG A 424 24.94 -10.44 1.61
N LYS A 425 24.98 -11.60 2.25
CA LYS A 425 25.50 -11.73 3.62
C LYS A 425 26.98 -11.42 3.74
N GLN A 426 27.74 -11.53 2.65
CA GLN A 426 29.19 -11.37 2.62
C GLN A 426 29.62 -10.03 2.00
N ILE A 427 28.63 -9.17 1.65
CA ILE A 427 28.85 -7.82 1.10
C ILE A 427 28.12 -6.81 1.98
N SER A 428 28.83 -5.82 2.51
CA SER A 428 28.22 -4.72 3.26
C SER A 428 28.30 -3.42 2.46
N ILE A 429 27.19 -2.67 2.43
CA ILE A 429 27.12 -1.36 1.79
C ILE A 429 26.79 -0.31 2.85
N ILE A 430 27.59 0.75 2.91
CA ILE A 430 27.30 1.98 3.67
C ILE A 430 26.99 3.05 2.64
N GLU A 431 25.70 3.38 2.52
CA GLU A 431 25.21 4.37 1.56
C GLU A 431 25.45 5.81 2.03
N GLN A 432 25.43 6.76 1.10
CA GLN A 432 25.51 8.18 1.39
C GLN A 432 24.36 8.65 2.30
N ASP A 433 23.13 8.24 2.00
CA ASP A 433 21.94 8.48 2.81
C ASP A 433 21.74 7.34 3.80
N LEU A 434 22.34 7.45 4.97
CA LEU A 434 22.28 6.42 6.01
C LEU A 434 20.89 6.24 6.58
N PHE A 435 20.34 5.04 6.42
CA PHE A 435 19.06 4.68 7.01
C PHE A 435 19.24 3.94 8.35
N LEU A 436 18.65 4.50 9.39
CA LEU A 436 18.57 3.89 10.72
C LEU A 436 17.11 3.72 11.11
N PHE A 437 16.79 2.53 11.62
CA PHE A 437 15.42 2.21 12.05
C PHE A 437 15.09 2.89 13.39
N SER A 438 13.83 3.20 13.62
CA SER A 438 13.32 3.68 14.91
C SER A 438 13.32 2.54 15.96
N ARG A 439 14.51 2.08 16.30
CA ARG A 439 14.81 0.99 17.24
C ARG A 439 15.94 1.44 18.16
N SER A 440 16.36 0.58 19.09
CA SER A 440 17.53 0.83 19.92
C SER A 440 18.83 0.88 19.10
N ILE A 441 19.88 1.50 19.64
CA ILE A 441 21.21 1.53 19.03
C ILE A 441 21.72 0.10 18.82
N ALA A 442 21.60 -0.76 19.84
CA ALA A 442 22.02 -2.16 19.73
C ALA A 442 21.32 -2.91 18.58
N GLU A 443 19.99 -2.76 18.44
CA GLU A 443 19.23 -3.39 17.36
C GLU A 443 19.59 -2.84 15.98
N ASN A 444 19.96 -1.56 15.88
CA ASN A 444 20.46 -0.96 14.65
C ASN A 444 21.82 -1.52 14.24
N ILE A 445 22.74 -1.71 15.19
CA ILE A 445 24.04 -2.32 14.93
C ILE A 445 23.84 -3.80 14.55
N ALA A 446 23.00 -4.54 15.28
CA ALA A 446 22.73 -5.96 15.08
C ALA A 446 21.83 -6.25 13.85
N PHE A 447 21.44 -5.25 13.07
CA PHE A 447 20.48 -5.43 11.97
C PHE A 447 20.94 -6.45 10.93
N GLY A 448 22.24 -6.49 10.58
CA GLY A 448 22.80 -7.43 9.61
C GLY A 448 23.10 -8.82 10.18
N LEU A 449 23.10 -8.98 11.51
CA LEU A 449 23.34 -10.26 12.20
C LEU A 449 22.33 -10.46 13.34
N PRO A 450 21.09 -10.89 13.02
CA PRO A 450 20.07 -11.17 14.04
C PRO A 450 20.56 -12.23 15.03
N GLY A 451 20.43 -11.92 16.34
CA GLY A 451 20.91 -12.82 17.40
C GLY A 451 22.34 -12.55 17.89
N ALA A 452 23.01 -11.49 17.39
CA ALA A 452 24.29 -11.05 17.92
C ALA A 452 24.19 -10.76 19.44
N THR A 453 25.20 -11.22 20.18
CA THR A 453 25.30 -10.96 21.60
C THR A 453 25.65 -9.49 21.88
N GLN A 454 25.30 -8.98 23.07
CA GLN A 454 25.66 -7.62 23.48
C GLN A 454 27.19 -7.37 23.39
N ALA A 455 28.00 -8.36 23.75
CA ALA A 455 29.46 -8.27 23.67
C ALA A 455 29.96 -8.10 22.21
N GLN A 456 29.36 -8.80 21.24
CA GLN A 456 29.69 -8.64 19.83
C GLN A 456 29.30 -7.24 19.32
N VAL A 457 28.12 -6.74 19.71
CA VAL A 457 27.65 -5.39 19.38
C VAL A 457 28.60 -4.33 19.95
N GLU A 458 29.05 -4.47 21.19
CA GLU A 458 30.00 -3.54 21.81
C GLU A 458 31.37 -3.58 21.16
N THR A 459 31.85 -4.77 20.80
CA THR A 459 33.12 -4.93 20.07
C THR A 459 33.06 -4.22 18.72
N ALA A 460 31.99 -4.42 17.95
CA ALA A 460 31.78 -3.74 16.68
C ALA A 460 31.66 -2.21 16.84
N ALA A 461 30.98 -1.75 17.89
CA ALA A 461 30.86 -0.33 18.19
C ALA A 461 32.22 0.30 18.59
N ARG A 462 33.07 -0.41 19.32
CA ARG A 462 34.44 0.05 19.63
C ARG A 462 35.30 0.17 18.36
N ALA A 463 35.25 -0.85 17.50
CA ALA A 463 35.96 -0.82 16.22
C ALA A 463 35.54 0.37 15.34
N ALA A 464 34.25 0.73 15.38
CA ALA A 464 33.70 1.87 14.66
C ALA A 464 33.85 3.21 15.39
N GLN A 465 34.59 3.29 16.51
CA GLN A 465 34.72 4.49 17.35
C GLN A 465 33.36 5.04 17.82
N ALA A 466 32.37 4.15 18.02
CA ALA A 466 31.01 4.51 18.38
C ALA A 466 30.70 4.30 19.87
N HIS A 467 31.48 3.45 20.55
CA HIS A 467 31.21 3.01 21.92
C HIS A 467 31.05 4.18 22.91
N ASP A 468 31.97 5.12 22.89
CA ASP A 468 32.05 6.20 23.90
C ASP A 468 30.82 7.10 23.81
N PHE A 469 30.46 7.61 22.62
CA PHE A 469 29.28 8.46 22.50
C PHE A 469 27.97 7.68 22.77
N ILE A 470 27.96 6.34 22.57
CA ILE A 470 26.78 5.54 22.92
C ILE A 470 26.57 5.52 24.44
N LEU A 471 27.65 5.46 25.21
CA LEU A 471 27.58 5.50 26.68
C LEU A 471 27.16 6.85 27.23
N ASP A 472 27.36 7.96 26.50
CA ASP A 472 26.89 9.28 26.88
C ASP A 472 25.38 9.43 26.90
N PHE A 473 24.65 8.53 26.20
CA PHE A 473 23.19 8.48 26.29
C PHE A 473 22.72 7.85 27.60
N GLN A 474 21.67 8.40 28.20
CA GLN A 474 21.10 7.95 29.46
C GLN A 474 20.82 6.42 29.50
N ASN A 475 20.40 5.84 28.37
CA ASN A 475 20.08 4.42 28.25
C ASN A 475 21.16 3.63 27.45
N GLY A 476 22.32 4.24 27.16
CA GLY A 476 23.39 3.60 26.41
C GLY A 476 22.89 2.92 25.13
N TYR A 477 23.27 1.67 24.93
CA TYR A 477 22.86 0.83 23.80
C TYR A 477 21.35 0.59 23.66
N LYS A 478 20.57 0.76 24.72
CA LYS A 478 19.10 0.63 24.70
C LYS A 478 18.40 1.93 24.26
N THR A 479 19.14 2.99 23.98
CA THR A 479 18.57 4.26 23.53
C THR A 479 17.87 4.09 22.18
N ILE A 480 16.58 4.47 22.11
CA ILE A 480 15.80 4.52 20.86
C ILE A 480 16.12 5.83 20.14
N ILE A 481 16.61 5.72 18.92
CA ILE A 481 17.16 6.85 18.16
C ILE A 481 16.15 7.64 17.33
N GLY A 482 14.89 7.21 17.31
CA GLY A 482 13.83 7.84 16.51
C GLY A 482 13.90 7.53 15.03
N GLU A 483 12.97 8.09 14.27
CA GLU A 483 12.88 7.88 12.82
C GLU A 483 14.14 8.42 12.13
N ARG A 484 14.77 7.61 11.27
CA ARG A 484 16.01 7.91 10.55
C ARG A 484 17.17 8.41 11.43
N GLY A 485 17.12 8.09 12.73
CA GLY A 485 18.18 8.52 13.66
C GLY A 485 18.25 10.04 13.90
N THR A 486 17.10 10.72 13.94
CA THR A 486 17.00 12.19 14.12
C THR A 486 17.66 12.71 15.39
N LYS A 487 17.85 11.86 16.40
CA LYS A 487 18.54 12.20 17.66
C LYS A 487 20.06 12.18 17.57
N LEU A 488 20.63 11.77 16.43
CA LEU A 488 22.06 11.57 16.23
C LEU A 488 22.63 12.63 15.28
N SER A 489 23.88 13.04 15.52
CA SER A 489 24.66 13.83 14.56
C SER A 489 24.98 13.00 13.30
N GLY A 490 25.37 13.66 12.21
CA GLY A 490 25.79 12.98 10.97
C GLY A 490 26.92 11.97 11.22
N GLY A 491 27.97 12.37 11.95
CA GLY A 491 29.09 11.49 12.29
C GLY A 491 28.72 10.34 13.22
N GLN A 492 27.79 10.54 14.16
CA GLN A 492 27.27 9.46 15.00
C GLN A 492 26.50 8.41 14.18
N ARG A 493 25.64 8.87 13.24
CA ARG A 493 24.93 7.94 12.32
C ARG A 493 25.91 7.12 11.50
N GLN A 494 26.96 7.76 10.98
CA GLN A 494 27.98 7.09 10.19
C GLN A 494 28.75 6.02 10.97
N ARG A 495 29.18 6.34 12.19
CA ARG A 495 29.86 5.39 13.07
C ARG A 495 28.96 4.20 13.44
N LEU A 496 27.64 4.40 13.60
CA LEU A 496 26.71 3.27 13.78
C LEU A 496 26.58 2.40 12.52
N ALA A 497 26.60 2.99 11.33
CA ALA A 497 26.60 2.23 10.08
C ALA A 497 27.90 1.44 9.89
N LEU A 498 29.06 2.02 10.26
CA LEU A 498 30.32 1.30 10.31
C LEU A 498 30.28 0.15 11.32
N ALA A 499 29.73 0.37 12.53
CA ALA A 499 29.57 -0.69 13.52
C ALA A 499 28.71 -1.86 13.01
N ARG A 500 27.65 -1.57 12.24
CA ARG A 500 26.84 -2.59 11.54
C ARG A 500 27.70 -3.40 10.57
N ALA A 501 28.55 -2.75 9.78
CA ALA A 501 29.43 -3.42 8.83
C ALA A 501 30.51 -4.24 9.55
N PHE A 502 31.09 -3.77 10.64
CA PHE A 502 32.03 -4.54 11.44
C PHE A 502 31.42 -5.79 12.05
N LEU A 503 30.16 -5.70 12.49
CA LEU A 503 29.48 -6.84 13.10
C LEU A 503 29.20 -7.97 12.12
N THR A 504 28.93 -7.66 10.85
CA THR A 504 28.66 -8.65 9.80
C THR A 504 29.93 -9.27 9.22
N ASP A 505 31.09 -8.67 9.46
CA ASP A 505 32.41 -9.12 8.97
C ASP A 505 32.44 -9.51 7.48
N PRO A 506 32.09 -8.58 6.56
CA PRO A 506 31.94 -8.89 5.15
C PRO A 506 33.29 -9.07 4.44
N SER A 507 33.36 -9.93 3.42
CA SER A 507 34.51 -10.04 2.53
C SER A 507 34.65 -8.85 1.57
N ILE A 508 33.53 -8.24 1.19
CA ILE A 508 33.50 -7.04 0.35
C ILE A 508 32.79 -5.92 1.10
N LEU A 509 33.47 -4.77 1.22
CA LEU A 509 32.93 -3.56 1.86
C LEU A 509 32.77 -2.45 0.82
N ILE A 510 31.61 -1.82 0.79
CA ILE A 510 31.28 -0.72 -0.11
C ILE A 510 30.95 0.52 0.73
N LEU A 511 31.65 1.62 0.48
CA LEU A 511 31.50 2.89 1.19
C LEU A 511 31.20 3.99 0.16
N ASP A 512 29.97 4.49 0.15
CA ASP A 512 29.53 5.55 -0.77
C ASP A 512 29.51 6.89 -0.03
N ASP A 513 30.48 7.75 -0.31
CA ASP A 513 30.73 9.16 0.13
C ASP A 513 30.09 9.54 1.48
N SER A 514 30.40 8.73 2.48
CA SER A 514 29.72 8.72 3.76
C SER A 514 30.12 9.88 4.70
N THR A 515 30.76 10.96 4.23
CA THR A 515 31.42 11.93 5.11
C THR A 515 31.06 13.41 4.89
N SER A 516 29.97 13.72 4.20
CA SER A 516 29.53 15.11 4.04
C SER A 516 28.94 15.69 5.34
N ALA A 517 29.46 16.84 5.80
CA ALA A 517 29.03 17.66 6.94
C ALA A 517 29.41 17.14 8.35
N ILE A 518 30.70 16.86 8.58
CA ILE A 518 31.23 16.44 9.90
C ILE A 518 32.31 17.41 10.34
N ASP A 519 32.40 17.67 11.66
CA ASP A 519 33.48 18.44 12.27
C ASP A 519 34.83 17.71 12.17
N SER A 520 35.95 18.45 12.09
CA SER A 520 37.28 17.92 11.80
C SER A 520 37.75 16.85 12.80
N ALA A 521 37.41 16.95 14.08
CA ALA A 521 37.84 15.99 15.11
C ALA A 521 37.10 14.62 14.95
N THR A 522 35.82 14.64 14.60
CA THR A 522 35.03 13.46 14.31
C THR A 522 35.45 12.83 12.97
N GLU A 523 35.92 13.63 12.02
CA GLU A 523 36.41 13.17 10.73
C GLU A 523 37.62 12.25 10.87
N ASP A 524 38.63 12.60 11.67
CA ASP A 524 39.82 11.77 11.87
C ASP A 524 39.48 10.40 12.49
N GLN A 525 38.50 10.36 13.42
CA GLN A 525 38.01 9.14 14.01
C GLN A 525 37.34 8.23 12.94
N ILE A 526 36.51 8.81 12.09
CA ILE A 526 35.83 8.09 11.01
C ILE A 526 36.85 7.57 9.98
N GLN A 527 37.85 8.38 9.60
CA GLN A 527 38.91 7.97 8.70
C GLN A 527 39.71 6.79 9.25
N SER A 528 40.04 6.82 10.54
CA SER A 528 40.69 5.72 11.24
C SER A 528 39.81 4.46 11.24
N ALA A 529 38.52 4.58 11.53
CA ALA A 529 37.57 3.47 11.50
C ALA A 529 37.40 2.88 10.08
N ILE A 530 37.36 3.72 9.04
CA ILE A 530 37.30 3.25 7.63
C ILE A 530 38.56 2.46 7.26
N ARG A 531 39.76 2.96 7.61
CA ARG A 531 41.01 2.23 7.35
C ARG A 531 41.05 0.88 8.07
N GLU A 532 40.60 0.82 9.31
CA GLU A 532 40.50 -0.43 10.06
C GLU A 532 39.48 -1.38 9.44
N ALA A 533 38.32 -0.86 8.99
CA ALA A 533 37.30 -1.63 8.31
C ALA A 533 37.77 -2.21 6.96
N SER A 534 38.68 -1.55 6.27
CA SER A 534 39.20 -1.96 4.98
C SER A 534 40.25 -3.08 5.07
N LYS A 535 40.90 -3.28 6.24
CA LYS A 535 41.96 -4.28 6.40
C LYS A 535 41.47 -5.71 6.13
N GLY A 536 42.11 -6.38 5.19
CA GLY A 536 41.80 -7.77 4.83
C GLY A 536 40.51 -7.97 4.03
N ARG A 537 39.83 -6.87 3.64
CA ARG A 537 38.61 -6.90 2.84
C ARG A 537 38.79 -6.20 1.51
N THR A 538 38.11 -6.67 0.48
CA THR A 538 38.02 -5.93 -0.77
C THR A 538 37.10 -4.73 -0.56
N THR A 539 37.63 -3.51 -0.68
CA THR A 539 36.91 -2.30 -0.31
C THR A 539 36.71 -1.38 -1.51
N PHE A 540 35.47 -1.02 -1.79
CA PHE A 540 35.11 -0.01 -2.80
C PHE A 540 34.80 1.29 -2.08
N LEU A 541 35.58 2.35 -2.37
CA LEU A 541 35.40 3.68 -1.83
C LEU A 541 34.89 4.63 -2.90
N ILE A 542 33.68 5.15 -2.77
CA ILE A 542 33.24 6.31 -3.53
C ILE A 542 33.55 7.52 -2.66
N THR A 543 34.50 8.34 -3.10
CA THR A 543 34.95 9.48 -2.28
C THR A 543 35.47 10.62 -3.14
N HIS A 544 35.36 11.81 -2.60
CA HIS A 544 35.97 13.03 -3.12
C HIS A 544 37.19 13.48 -2.29
N ARG A 545 37.56 12.74 -1.25
CA ARG A 545 38.64 13.09 -0.31
C ARG A 545 39.98 12.61 -0.79
N LEU A 546 40.91 13.55 -0.96
CA LEU A 546 42.27 13.27 -1.43
C LEU A 546 43.02 12.28 -0.54
N SER A 547 42.85 12.38 0.79
CA SER A 547 43.45 11.46 1.75
C SER A 547 43.03 10.02 1.53
N GLN A 548 41.77 9.77 1.17
CA GLN A 548 41.25 8.42 0.89
C GLN A 548 41.68 7.92 -0.49
N ILE A 549 41.68 8.78 -1.50
CA ILE A 549 42.10 8.43 -2.86
C ILE A 549 43.57 8.01 -2.89
N ARG A 550 44.45 8.71 -2.13
CA ARG A 550 45.91 8.44 -2.13
C ARG A 550 46.29 7.09 -1.55
N TRP A 551 45.55 6.54 -0.58
CA TRP A 551 45.89 5.25 0.00
C TRP A 551 45.18 4.06 -0.65
N ALA A 552 44.31 4.31 -1.64
CA ALA A 552 43.69 3.25 -2.41
C ALA A 552 44.72 2.54 -3.31
N ASP A 553 44.65 1.21 -3.35
CA ASP A 553 45.54 0.39 -4.17
C ASP A 553 45.24 0.54 -5.67
N LEU A 554 43.98 0.78 -6.00
CA LEU A 554 43.49 0.98 -7.35
C LEU A 554 42.51 2.14 -7.42
N ILE A 555 42.66 3.00 -8.41
CA ILE A 555 41.74 4.12 -8.67
C ILE A 555 41.08 3.87 -10.01
N VAL A 556 39.76 3.90 -10.05
CA VAL A 556 38.94 3.79 -11.27
C VAL A 556 38.29 5.15 -11.54
N VAL A 557 38.63 5.76 -12.67
CA VAL A 557 38.11 7.08 -13.07
C VAL A 557 36.90 6.89 -13.94
N LEU A 558 35.71 7.34 -13.46
CA LEU A 558 34.47 7.30 -14.21
C LEU A 558 34.12 8.66 -14.78
N ARG A 559 33.74 8.68 -16.06
CA ARG A 559 33.23 9.86 -16.75
C ARG A 559 32.08 9.49 -17.67
N GLN A 560 30.93 10.11 -17.48
CA GLN A 560 29.72 9.90 -18.31
C GLN A 560 29.34 8.41 -18.48
N GLY A 561 29.47 7.63 -17.41
CA GLY A 561 29.14 6.22 -17.40
C GLY A 561 30.20 5.27 -17.97
N GLN A 562 31.37 5.77 -18.30
CA GLN A 562 32.49 4.97 -18.84
C GLN A 562 33.71 5.04 -17.91
N VAL A 563 34.48 3.96 -17.85
CA VAL A 563 35.80 3.97 -17.25
C VAL A 563 36.79 4.56 -18.24
N THR A 564 37.37 5.68 -17.89
CA THR A 564 38.36 6.37 -18.73
C THR A 564 39.80 5.93 -18.41
N ASP A 565 40.12 5.74 -17.14
CA ASP A 565 41.44 5.40 -16.68
C ASP A 565 41.35 4.48 -15.45
N VAL A 566 42.35 3.61 -15.27
CA VAL A 566 42.52 2.69 -14.12
C VAL A 566 43.99 2.65 -13.78
N GLY A 567 44.37 2.85 -12.53
CA GLY A 567 45.76 2.81 -12.07
C GLY A 567 45.91 3.21 -10.61
N ASN A 568 47.13 3.31 -10.13
CA ASN A 568 47.44 3.90 -8.83
C ASN A 568 47.50 5.44 -8.91
N HIS A 569 47.63 6.12 -7.76
CA HIS A 569 47.67 7.57 -7.70
C HIS A 569 48.80 8.19 -8.56
N ASP A 570 50.01 7.67 -8.47
CA ASP A 570 51.17 8.25 -9.09
C ASP A 570 51.10 8.06 -10.62
N ASP A 571 50.74 6.87 -11.09
CA ASP A 571 50.53 6.58 -12.51
C ASP A 571 49.45 7.47 -13.14
N LEU A 572 48.33 7.67 -12.44
CA LEU A 572 47.24 8.50 -12.94
C LEU A 572 47.57 10.00 -12.92
N MET A 573 48.40 10.42 -11.96
CA MET A 573 48.92 11.80 -11.90
C MET A 573 49.88 12.09 -13.06
N GLU A 574 50.58 11.09 -13.58
CA GLU A 574 51.46 11.27 -14.73
C GLU A 574 50.73 11.15 -16.06
N ASN A 575 49.79 10.22 -16.19
CA ASN A 575 49.28 9.77 -17.49
C ASN A 575 47.79 10.13 -17.77
N SER A 576 46.96 10.42 -16.75
CA SER A 576 45.53 10.70 -16.91
C SER A 576 45.20 12.17 -16.86
N LEU A 577 44.79 12.75 -17.98
CA LEU A 577 44.25 14.11 -18.03
C LEU A 577 42.89 14.25 -17.28
N ALA A 578 42.09 13.19 -17.28
CA ALA A 578 40.81 13.17 -16.58
C ALA A 578 41.02 13.21 -15.07
N TYR A 579 41.95 12.40 -14.55
CA TYR A 579 42.31 12.36 -13.14
C TYR A 579 42.97 13.66 -12.68
N LYS A 580 43.92 14.18 -13.45
CA LYS A 580 44.57 15.50 -13.17
C LYS A 580 43.54 16.63 -13.02
N ARG A 581 42.52 16.68 -13.87
CA ARG A 581 41.47 17.70 -13.76
C ARG A 581 40.62 17.56 -12.51
N ILE A 582 40.28 16.34 -12.10
CA ILE A 582 39.56 16.08 -10.85
C ILE A 582 40.44 16.55 -9.68
N PHE A 583 41.73 16.19 -9.70
CA PHE A 583 42.66 16.46 -8.62
C PHE A 583 43.07 17.94 -8.53
N SER A 584 43.29 18.64 -9.68
CA SER A 584 43.64 20.05 -9.72
C SER A 584 42.55 20.97 -9.17
N HIS A 585 41.29 20.59 -9.29
CA HIS A 585 40.19 21.32 -8.70
C HIS A 585 40.25 21.30 -7.15
N TYR A 586 40.71 20.22 -6.57
CA TYR A 586 40.92 20.07 -5.13
C TYR A 586 42.22 20.72 -4.62
N ILE A 587 43.31 20.75 -5.41
CA ILE A 587 44.57 21.44 -5.07
C ILE A 587 44.38 22.94 -5.10
N GLY A 588 43.62 23.50 -6.07
CA GLY A 588 43.35 24.92 -6.19
C GLY A 588 42.60 25.52 -4.98
N GLU A 589 41.75 24.77 -4.34
CA GLU A 589 41.04 25.19 -3.13
C GLU A 589 41.94 25.15 -1.87
N GLN A 590 42.90 24.23 -1.77
CA GLN A 590 43.82 24.13 -0.64
C GLN A 590 44.96 25.19 -0.70
N ASP A 591 45.46 25.53 -1.89
CA ASP A 591 46.48 26.57 -2.04
C ASP A 591 45.94 27.99 -1.79
N LEU A 592 44.65 28.21 -1.96
CA LEU A 592 44.00 29.48 -1.60
C LEU A 592 43.73 29.63 -0.08
N SER A 593 43.62 28.52 0.67
CA SER A 593 43.47 28.54 2.13
C SER A 593 44.79 28.59 2.89
N GLY A 594 45.94 28.29 2.25
CA GLY A 594 47.28 28.28 2.83
C GLY A 594 48.11 29.57 2.67
N LYS A 595 47.60 30.59 1.97
CA LYS A 595 48.25 31.91 1.80
C LYS A 595 47.54 33.04 2.54
N GLY A 596 47.12 32.75 3.74
CA GLY A 596 46.60 33.76 4.68
C GLY A 596 47.28 33.65 6.03
N ASN A 597 48.57 33.98 6.08
CA ASN A 597 49.30 34.43 7.26
C ASN A 597 50.39 35.40 6.86
#